data_e186baa4a3770fbcb4db29e0444be078
#
_entry.id   e186baa4a3770fbcb4db29e0444be078
#
_cell.length_a   1.000
_cell.length_b   1.000
_cell.length_c   1.000
_cell.angle_alpha   90.00
_cell.angle_beta   90.00
_cell.angle_gamma   90.00
#
_symmetry.space_group_name_H-M   'P 1'
#
loop_
_entity.id
_entity.type
_entity.pdbx_description
1 polymer ?
#
loop_
_entity_poly.entity_id
_entity_poly.type
_entity_poly.pdbx_seq_one_letter_code
_entity_poly.pdbx_strand_id
1 'polypeptide(L)'
;GRFSGVEASDWSWGALFFDMDNDGLKDLFIANGIYRDLTNQDYLQYVSNAEVVKSIVSNNKVDYKRLVEIIPSEAIPNHSYKNIDGIKFKDYEDSGLKIPSFSNGSAYGDIDNDGDLDLVVNNVNMPVFIFENTLDRKQNYLKFKLHGSKKNINAIGSKIKVKTDKMTQIQEVQPVRGFQSTVDIRPNFGIGNSTKADVEIIWPYGGKSLLLNVNANQEIELYEKNAKIDSENNSPLISNPSNNKNSLFKKMEIIEPIVHKENN
;
A
#
# COMPACT_ATOMS: atom_id res chain seq x y z
N GLY A 1 -10.91 12.43 -2.57
CA GLY A 1 -10.62 13.11 -3.81
C GLY A 1 -10.62 14.63 -3.69
N ARG A 2 -11.64 15.33 -4.21
CA ARG A 2 -11.64 16.81 -4.32
C ARG A 2 -11.36 17.53 -3.00
N PHE A 3 -11.93 17.07 -1.91
CA PHE A 3 -11.71 17.70 -0.59
C PHE A 3 -10.24 17.60 -0.14
N SER A 4 -9.59 16.52 -0.48
CA SER A 4 -8.19 16.26 -0.11
C SER A 4 -7.17 16.75 -1.14
N GLY A 5 -7.61 17.23 -2.32
CA GLY A 5 -6.73 17.69 -3.39
C GLY A 5 -6.06 16.61 -4.23
N VAL A 6 -6.63 15.38 -4.24
CA VAL A 6 -6.08 14.20 -4.94
C VAL A 6 -7.17 13.51 -5.78
N GLU A 7 -7.94 14.27 -6.53
CA GLU A 7 -9.10 13.74 -7.27
C GLU A 7 -8.78 13.13 -8.62
N ALA A 8 -7.64 13.45 -9.21
CA ALA A 8 -7.29 13.02 -10.55
C ALA A 8 -5.79 12.78 -10.68
N SER A 9 -5.42 11.68 -11.30
CA SER A 9 -4.03 11.31 -11.58
C SER A 9 -3.88 10.51 -12.87
N ASP A 10 -4.78 10.69 -13.84
CA ASP A 10 -4.80 10.00 -15.13
C ASP A 10 -4.96 8.48 -14.99
N TRP A 11 -4.03 7.65 -15.50
CA TRP A 11 -4.14 6.19 -15.50
C TRP A 11 -3.49 5.58 -14.26
N SER A 12 -4.19 5.67 -13.13
CA SER A 12 -3.67 5.23 -11.83
C SER A 12 -3.79 3.73 -11.61
N TRP A 13 -2.74 3.10 -11.09
CA TRP A 13 -2.70 1.68 -10.71
C TRP A 13 -2.56 1.51 -9.20
N GLY A 14 -1.35 1.64 -8.69
CA GLY A 14 -1.01 1.47 -7.29
C GLY A 14 -0.98 2.77 -6.54
N ALA A 15 -1.78 2.89 -5.47
CA ALA A 15 -1.70 4.00 -4.53
C ALA A 15 -1.08 3.50 -3.22
N LEU A 16 -0.02 4.14 -2.77
CA LEU A 16 0.69 3.82 -1.54
C LEU A 16 0.65 5.01 -0.58
N PHE A 17 0.19 4.74 0.65
CA PHE A 17 0.30 5.68 1.76
C PHE A 17 1.48 5.28 2.65
N PHE A 18 2.52 6.09 2.67
CA PHE A 18 3.68 5.91 3.54
C PHE A 18 4.27 7.28 3.92
N ASP A 19 5.00 7.32 5.00
CA ASP A 19 5.60 8.54 5.53
C ASP A 19 6.94 8.75 4.82
N MET A 20 7.00 9.67 3.87
CA MET A 20 8.18 9.89 3.03
C MET A 20 9.24 10.74 3.72
N ASP A 21 8.85 11.57 4.68
CA ASP A 21 9.76 12.52 5.33
C ASP A 21 9.85 12.35 6.86
N ASN A 22 9.32 11.23 7.38
CA ASN A 22 9.33 10.86 8.80
C ASN A 22 8.65 11.91 9.72
N ASP A 23 7.72 12.71 9.19
CA ASP A 23 6.98 13.71 9.98
C ASP A 23 5.82 13.11 10.80
N GLY A 24 5.48 11.84 10.55
CA GLY A 24 4.43 11.08 11.20
C GLY A 24 3.09 11.11 10.49
N LEU A 25 2.97 11.84 9.39
CA LEU A 25 1.83 11.84 8.49
C LEU A 25 2.14 10.96 7.27
N LYS A 26 1.15 10.21 6.80
CA LYS A 26 1.36 9.39 5.60
C LYS A 26 1.10 10.20 4.36
N ASP A 27 2.12 10.33 3.53
CA ASP A 27 2.07 10.89 2.20
C ASP A 27 1.46 9.90 1.21
N LEU A 28 1.18 10.35 -0.01
CA LEU A 28 0.56 9.53 -1.04
C LEU A 28 1.45 9.48 -2.29
N PHE A 29 1.79 8.29 -2.73
CA PHE A 29 2.37 8.02 -4.04
C PHE A 29 1.37 7.26 -4.90
N ILE A 30 1.28 7.61 -6.19
CA ILE A 30 0.42 6.94 -7.17
C ILE A 30 1.25 6.57 -8.39
N ALA A 31 1.37 5.26 -8.64
CA ALA A 31 1.96 4.73 -9.86
C ALA A 31 0.99 4.96 -11.03
N ASN A 32 1.50 5.52 -12.12
CA ASN A 32 0.69 6.01 -13.22
C ASN A 32 1.24 5.55 -14.57
N GLY A 33 0.35 5.29 -15.53
CA GLY A 33 0.70 4.97 -16.90
C GLY A 33 0.04 3.73 -17.48
N ILE A 34 -0.07 3.71 -18.78
CA ILE A 34 -0.49 2.55 -19.56
C ILE A 34 0.36 2.47 -20.83
N TYR A 35 0.98 1.32 -21.06
CA TYR A 35 1.88 1.16 -22.21
C TYR A 35 1.17 1.25 -23.56
N ARG A 36 -0.08 0.76 -23.65
CA ARG A 36 -0.93 0.82 -24.84
C ARG A 36 -2.33 1.23 -24.44
N ASP A 37 -2.74 2.44 -24.79
CA ASP A 37 -4.04 2.99 -24.42
C ASP A 37 -5.11 2.63 -25.44
N LEU A 38 -5.82 1.54 -25.17
CA LEU A 38 -6.99 1.10 -25.96
C LEU A 38 -8.22 2.00 -25.80
N THR A 39 -8.21 2.90 -24.82
CA THR A 39 -9.34 3.81 -24.53
C THR A 39 -9.19 5.18 -25.17
N ASN A 40 -8.04 5.44 -25.81
CA ASN A 40 -7.77 6.68 -26.51
C ASN A 40 -8.82 6.95 -27.59
N GLN A 41 -9.45 8.12 -27.53
CA GLN A 41 -10.57 8.45 -28.40
C GLN A 41 -10.16 8.57 -29.88
N ASP A 42 -8.98 9.12 -30.15
CA ASP A 42 -8.47 9.25 -31.52
C ASP A 42 -8.16 7.87 -32.11
N TYR A 43 -7.59 6.97 -31.30
CA TYR A 43 -7.40 5.57 -31.69
C TYR A 43 -8.73 4.88 -32.01
N LEU A 44 -9.72 5.00 -31.13
CA LEU A 44 -11.04 4.40 -31.33
C LEU A 44 -11.72 4.95 -32.60
N GLN A 45 -11.63 6.25 -32.84
CA GLN A 45 -12.16 6.86 -34.05
C GLN A 45 -11.42 6.36 -35.31
N TYR A 46 -10.10 6.25 -35.24
CA TYR A 46 -9.29 5.73 -36.35
C TYR A 46 -9.66 4.30 -36.69
N VAL A 47 -9.70 3.38 -35.73
CA VAL A 47 -10.00 1.96 -35.99
C VAL A 47 -11.47 1.70 -36.31
N SER A 48 -12.37 2.64 -36.05
CA SER A 48 -13.79 2.55 -36.47
C SER A 48 -14.02 2.99 -37.92
N ASN A 49 -13.01 3.61 -38.56
CA ASN A 49 -13.13 4.04 -39.95
C ASN A 49 -13.12 2.86 -40.88
N ALA A 50 -14.14 2.76 -41.79
CA ALA A 50 -14.33 1.63 -42.70
C ALA A 50 -13.16 1.42 -43.66
N GLU A 51 -12.48 2.48 -44.11
CA GLU A 51 -11.30 2.39 -44.99
C GLU A 51 -10.09 1.83 -44.25
N VAL A 52 -9.89 2.25 -43.02
CA VAL A 52 -8.84 1.74 -42.15
C VAL A 52 -9.05 0.26 -41.87
N VAL A 53 -10.24 -0.14 -41.49
CA VAL A 53 -10.62 -1.56 -41.28
C VAL A 53 -10.33 -2.38 -42.52
N LYS A 54 -10.73 -1.92 -43.72
CA LYS A 54 -10.43 -2.62 -44.99
C LYS A 54 -8.92 -2.74 -45.24
N SER A 55 -8.12 -1.75 -44.86
CA SER A 55 -6.67 -1.78 -45.05
C SER A 55 -5.97 -2.76 -44.12
N ILE A 56 -6.53 -3.02 -42.96
CA ILE A 56 -5.99 -3.93 -41.94
C ILE A 56 -6.43 -5.38 -42.17
N VAL A 57 -7.64 -5.54 -42.76
CA VAL A 57 -8.21 -6.85 -43.10
C VAL A 57 -7.94 -7.11 -44.59
N SER A 58 -6.96 -7.91 -44.91
CA SER A 58 -6.66 -8.36 -46.28
C SER A 58 -6.83 -9.87 -46.39
N ASN A 59 -7.50 -10.34 -47.50
CA ASN A 59 -7.69 -11.77 -47.79
C ASN A 59 -8.27 -12.57 -46.61
N ASN A 60 -9.26 -12.03 -45.88
CA ASN A 60 -9.86 -12.62 -44.70
C ASN A 60 -8.88 -12.86 -43.51
N LYS A 61 -7.74 -12.20 -43.51
CA LYS A 61 -6.78 -12.21 -42.41
C LYS A 61 -6.65 -10.81 -41.81
N VAL A 62 -6.61 -10.74 -40.47
CA VAL A 62 -6.42 -9.50 -39.73
C VAL A 62 -4.93 -9.33 -39.44
N ASP A 63 -4.38 -8.18 -39.76
CA ASP A 63 -3.02 -7.83 -39.37
C ASP A 63 -3.01 -7.32 -37.93
N TYR A 64 -2.95 -8.26 -36.99
CA TYR A 64 -2.92 -7.95 -35.55
C TYR A 64 -1.69 -7.14 -35.15
N LYS A 65 -0.55 -7.34 -35.81
CA LYS A 65 0.68 -6.60 -35.51
C LYS A 65 0.48 -5.11 -35.77
N ARG A 66 -0.07 -4.78 -36.94
CA ARG A 66 -0.39 -3.41 -37.30
C ARG A 66 -1.41 -2.79 -36.35
N LEU A 67 -2.46 -3.53 -35.93
CA LEU A 67 -3.45 -3.06 -34.97
C LEU A 67 -2.83 -2.70 -33.63
N VAL A 68 -1.86 -3.49 -33.15
CA VAL A 68 -1.15 -3.23 -31.89
C VAL A 68 -0.19 -2.05 -32.02
N GLU A 69 0.50 -1.93 -33.15
CA GLU A 69 1.51 -0.87 -33.38
C GLU A 69 0.91 0.53 -33.42
N ILE A 70 -0.33 0.67 -33.87
CA ILE A 70 -1.02 1.98 -33.96
C ILE A 70 -1.68 2.41 -32.65
N ILE A 71 -1.73 1.53 -31.62
CA ILE A 71 -2.26 1.93 -30.31
C ILE A 71 -1.32 2.97 -29.69
N PRO A 72 -1.83 4.14 -29.24
CA PRO A 72 -1.02 5.16 -28.61
C PRO A 72 -0.25 4.64 -27.41
N SER A 73 0.96 5.13 -27.28
CA SER A 73 1.87 4.79 -26.18
C SER A 73 2.59 6.05 -25.74
N GLU A 74 2.13 6.63 -24.63
CA GLU A 74 2.69 7.86 -24.07
C GLU A 74 3.03 7.62 -22.61
N ALA A 75 4.30 7.89 -22.26
CA ALA A 75 4.74 7.79 -20.87
C ALA A 75 4.26 9.01 -20.09
N ILE A 76 3.56 8.77 -18.99
CA ILE A 76 3.04 9.82 -18.11
C ILE A 76 3.73 9.79 -16.74
N PRO A 77 3.86 10.93 -16.03
CA PRO A 77 4.51 10.97 -14.73
C PRO A 77 3.68 10.25 -13.64
N ASN A 78 4.38 9.67 -12.68
CA ASN A 78 3.81 9.28 -11.42
C ASN A 78 3.42 10.52 -10.60
N HIS A 79 2.54 10.35 -9.61
CA HIS A 79 2.16 11.44 -8.71
C HIS A 79 2.62 11.17 -7.29
N SER A 80 3.10 12.20 -6.62
CA SER A 80 3.42 12.20 -5.21
C SER A 80 2.79 13.42 -4.54
N TYR A 81 2.17 13.20 -3.39
CA TYR A 81 1.48 14.24 -2.64
C TYR A 81 1.91 14.21 -1.20
N LYS A 82 2.36 15.38 -0.70
CA LYS A 82 2.68 15.56 0.71
C LYS A 82 1.40 15.76 1.53
N ASN A 83 1.29 15.06 2.63
CA ASN A 83 0.23 15.22 3.62
C ASN A 83 0.49 16.47 4.47
N ILE A 84 -0.49 17.36 4.59
CA ILE A 84 -0.33 18.61 5.31
C ILE A 84 -0.91 18.59 6.71
N ASP A 85 -2.07 17.94 6.89
CA ASP A 85 -2.83 17.99 8.14
C ASP A 85 -3.57 16.69 8.48
N GLY A 86 -3.25 15.60 7.79
CA GLY A 86 -3.92 14.30 7.90
C GLY A 86 -5.10 14.12 6.96
N ILE A 87 -5.57 15.18 6.30
CA ILE A 87 -6.75 15.15 5.41
C ILE A 87 -6.44 15.78 4.06
N LYS A 88 -5.68 16.87 4.04
CA LYS A 88 -5.32 17.62 2.84
C LYS A 88 -3.93 17.25 2.38
N PHE A 89 -3.81 17.11 1.09
CA PHE A 89 -2.56 16.81 0.40
C PHE A 89 -2.22 17.93 -0.56
N LYS A 90 -0.94 18.16 -0.73
CA LYS A 90 -0.38 19.09 -1.72
C LYS A 90 0.57 18.33 -2.62
N ASP A 91 0.60 18.68 -3.89
CA ASP A 91 1.57 18.13 -4.83
C ASP A 91 3.00 18.25 -4.26
N TYR A 92 3.73 17.13 -4.25
CA TYR A 92 5.11 17.06 -3.76
C TYR A 92 6.06 17.24 -4.95
N GLU A 93 6.19 18.50 -5.41
CA GLU A 93 6.93 18.82 -6.64
C GLU A 93 8.40 18.38 -6.58
N ASP A 94 9.05 18.61 -5.43
CA ASP A 94 10.48 18.34 -5.22
C ASP A 94 10.78 16.90 -4.79
N SER A 95 9.80 15.98 -4.87
CA SER A 95 10.00 14.59 -4.44
C SER A 95 10.96 13.78 -5.30
N GLY A 96 11.26 14.23 -6.52
CA GLY A 96 12.06 13.43 -7.49
C GLY A 96 11.33 12.23 -8.11
N LEU A 97 10.06 11.96 -7.74
CA LEU A 97 9.32 10.76 -8.13
C LEU A 97 8.50 10.91 -9.42
N LYS A 98 8.45 12.10 -10.01
CA LYS A 98 7.62 12.44 -11.18
C LYS A 98 8.29 12.15 -12.52
N ILE A 99 8.85 10.96 -12.68
CA ILE A 99 9.49 10.55 -13.94
C ILE A 99 8.43 9.95 -14.87
N PRO A 100 8.28 10.44 -16.12
CA PRO A 100 7.37 9.84 -17.08
C PRO A 100 7.68 8.37 -17.33
N SER A 101 6.67 7.52 -17.24
CA SER A 101 6.83 6.06 -17.27
C SER A 101 5.52 5.35 -17.57
N PHE A 102 5.59 4.03 -17.65
CA PHE A 102 4.43 3.13 -17.70
C PHE A 102 4.37 2.34 -16.40
N SER A 103 4.27 3.05 -15.28
CA SER A 103 4.30 2.46 -13.94
C SER A 103 2.99 1.76 -13.60
N ASN A 104 3.07 0.59 -12.96
CA ASN A 104 1.90 -0.15 -12.49
C ASN A 104 2.00 -0.58 -11.02
N GLY A 105 2.96 -1.40 -10.65
CA GLY A 105 3.17 -1.83 -9.28
C GLY A 105 4.22 -0.99 -8.57
N SER A 106 4.07 -0.79 -7.27
CA SER A 106 5.07 -0.11 -6.46
C SER A 106 5.11 -0.67 -5.04
N ALA A 107 6.26 -0.58 -4.40
CA ALA A 107 6.48 -1.01 -3.03
C ALA A 107 7.48 -0.08 -2.33
N TYR A 108 7.27 0.13 -1.05
CA TYR A 108 8.22 0.86 -0.21
C TYR A 108 8.88 -0.05 0.82
N GLY A 109 10.06 0.34 1.26
CA GLY A 109 10.81 -0.31 2.33
C GLY A 109 12.07 0.46 2.61
N ASP A 110 12.62 0.32 3.78
CA ASP A 110 13.92 0.86 4.16
C ASP A 110 14.98 -0.15 3.69
N ILE A 111 15.54 0.07 2.50
CA ILE A 111 16.38 -0.91 1.78
C ILE A 111 17.82 -0.86 2.28
N ASP A 112 18.33 0.32 2.58
CA ASP A 112 19.70 0.53 3.08
C ASP A 112 19.79 0.53 4.61
N ASN A 113 18.65 0.41 5.30
CA ASN A 113 18.49 0.40 6.77
C ASN A 113 18.93 1.70 7.45
N ASP A 114 18.65 2.79 6.82
CA ASP A 114 18.97 4.10 7.34
C ASP A 114 17.81 4.76 8.10
N GLY A 115 16.61 4.21 7.99
CA GLY A 115 15.43 4.56 8.78
C GLY A 115 14.42 5.43 8.06
N ASP A 116 14.66 5.79 6.81
CA ASP A 116 13.63 6.34 5.93
C ASP A 116 13.15 5.30 4.90
N LEU A 117 12.07 5.60 4.19
CA LEU A 117 11.45 4.64 3.31
C LEU A 117 11.77 4.95 1.86
N ASP A 118 12.46 4.00 1.21
CA ASP A 118 12.74 3.98 -0.21
C ASP A 118 11.54 3.49 -1.02
N LEU A 119 11.55 3.75 -2.32
CA LEU A 119 10.47 3.36 -3.21
C LEU A 119 11.00 2.58 -4.42
N VAL A 120 10.39 1.43 -4.68
CA VAL A 120 10.61 0.64 -5.89
C VAL A 120 9.35 0.71 -6.76
N VAL A 121 9.51 1.03 -8.05
CA VAL A 121 8.40 1.16 -8.99
C VAL A 121 8.63 0.26 -10.19
N ASN A 122 7.71 -0.65 -10.44
CA ASN A 122 7.73 -1.52 -11.61
C ASN A 122 7.11 -0.82 -12.82
N ASN A 123 7.78 -0.93 -13.96
CA ASN A 123 7.36 -0.32 -15.21
C ASN A 123 7.11 -1.38 -16.29
N VAL A 124 6.14 -1.15 -17.17
CA VAL A 124 5.90 -1.98 -18.33
C VAL A 124 6.85 -1.57 -19.47
N ASN A 125 7.62 -2.52 -19.99
CA ASN A 125 8.59 -2.30 -21.08
C ASN A 125 9.63 -1.19 -20.82
N MET A 126 9.89 -0.88 -19.56
CA MET A 126 10.94 0.04 -19.10
C MET A 126 11.68 -0.59 -17.92
N PRO A 127 12.90 -0.14 -17.60
CA PRO A 127 13.58 -0.55 -16.38
C PRO A 127 12.77 -0.22 -15.14
N VAL A 128 12.91 -1.05 -14.10
CA VAL A 128 12.42 -0.75 -12.76
C VAL A 128 13.08 0.52 -12.22
N PHE A 129 12.33 1.35 -11.53
CA PHE A 129 12.90 2.47 -10.80
C PHE A 129 13.12 2.06 -9.34
N ILE A 130 14.28 2.41 -8.82
CA ILE A 130 14.63 2.29 -7.41
C ILE A 130 15.00 3.70 -6.97
N PHE A 131 14.18 4.27 -6.09
CA PHE A 131 14.39 5.60 -5.53
C PHE A 131 14.87 5.44 -4.10
N GLU A 132 16.12 5.80 -3.87
CA GLU A 132 16.67 5.96 -2.53
C GLU A 132 16.15 7.28 -1.95
N ASN A 133 15.61 7.22 -0.74
CA ASN A 133 15.21 8.41 -0.02
C ASN A 133 16.46 9.05 0.59
N THR A 134 16.70 10.30 0.24
CA THR A 134 17.89 11.05 0.70
C THR A 134 17.48 12.14 1.68
N LEU A 135 16.55 11.83 2.56
CA LEU A 135 16.03 12.76 3.55
C LEU A 135 17.17 13.32 4.41
N ASP A 136 17.31 14.65 4.44
CA ASP A 136 18.20 15.31 5.37
C ASP A 136 17.67 15.10 6.81
N ARG A 137 18.31 14.21 7.56
CA ARG A 137 17.83 13.60 8.81
C ARG A 137 17.60 14.60 9.94
N LYS A 138 16.57 15.41 9.79
CA LYS A 138 16.05 16.26 10.87
C LYS A 138 14.91 15.59 11.63
N GLN A 139 14.39 14.48 11.10
CA GLN A 139 13.23 13.79 11.65
C GLN A 139 13.59 12.38 12.11
N ASN A 140 12.98 11.96 13.19
CA ASN A 140 13.27 10.71 13.85
C ASN A 140 12.26 9.63 13.48
N TYR A 141 12.64 8.37 13.66
CA TYR A 141 11.81 7.22 13.35
C TYR A 141 11.87 6.13 14.43
N LEU A 142 10.92 5.20 14.35
CA LEU A 142 10.94 3.90 15.01
C LEU A 142 10.52 2.82 14.03
N LYS A 143 11.30 1.76 13.91
CA LYS A 143 11.04 0.63 13.03
C LYS A 143 10.85 -0.64 13.86
N PHE A 144 9.94 -1.51 13.42
CA PHE A 144 9.57 -2.69 14.19
C PHE A 144 9.76 -3.97 13.39
N LYS A 145 10.44 -4.95 14.01
CA LYS A 145 10.55 -6.31 13.52
C LYS A 145 9.84 -7.23 14.49
N LEU A 146 8.69 -7.75 14.10
CA LEU A 146 7.86 -8.58 14.95
C LEU A 146 7.98 -10.05 14.62
N HIS A 147 8.15 -10.86 15.65
CA HIS A 147 8.16 -12.32 15.57
C HIS A 147 6.91 -12.87 16.22
N GLY A 148 6.01 -13.37 15.41
CA GLY A 148 4.78 -14.00 15.85
C GLY A 148 4.99 -15.43 16.31
N SER A 149 3.89 -16.08 16.63
CA SER A 149 3.86 -17.48 17.10
C SER A 149 3.05 -18.37 16.15
N LYS A 150 3.12 -19.68 16.38
CA LYS A 150 2.40 -20.69 15.61
C LYS A 150 2.73 -20.61 14.12
N LYS A 151 1.70 -20.53 13.26
CA LYS A 151 1.85 -20.43 11.80
C LYS A 151 1.98 -19.00 11.29
N ASN A 152 1.83 -18.01 12.16
CA ASN A 152 1.94 -16.58 11.82
C ASN A 152 3.28 -16.01 12.29
N ILE A 153 4.38 -16.51 11.72
CA ILE A 153 5.75 -16.17 12.14
C ILE A 153 6.07 -14.68 11.99
N ASN A 154 5.41 -14.00 11.07
CA ASN A 154 5.60 -12.57 10.78
C ASN A 154 4.63 -11.68 11.57
N ALA A 155 3.88 -12.22 12.53
CA ALA A 155 2.93 -11.48 13.35
C ALA A 155 1.93 -10.61 12.54
N ILE A 156 1.53 -11.04 11.35
CA ILE A 156 0.54 -10.34 10.50
C ILE A 156 -0.75 -10.15 11.29
N GLY A 157 -1.32 -8.95 11.24
CA GLY A 157 -2.49 -8.56 12.01
C GLY A 157 -2.18 -7.99 13.40
N SER A 158 -0.89 -7.94 13.82
CA SER A 158 -0.50 -7.18 15.01
C SER A 158 -0.78 -5.71 14.80
N LYS A 159 -1.24 -5.03 15.85
CA LYS A 159 -1.45 -3.57 15.84
C LYS A 159 -0.38 -2.92 16.70
N ILE A 160 0.34 -1.98 16.12
CA ILE A 160 1.39 -1.21 16.81
C ILE A 160 0.86 0.20 16.99
N LYS A 161 0.85 0.67 18.22
CA LYS A 161 0.52 2.05 18.59
C LYS A 161 1.77 2.73 19.11
N VAL A 162 2.17 3.80 18.47
CA VAL A 162 3.29 4.66 18.86
C VAL A 162 2.72 6.00 19.32
N LYS A 163 3.07 6.39 20.53
CA LYS A 163 2.64 7.64 21.14
C LYS A 163 3.85 8.50 21.52
N THR A 164 3.93 9.68 20.95
CA THR A 164 4.86 10.73 21.33
C THR A 164 4.17 11.81 22.15
N ASP A 165 4.89 12.84 22.53
CA ASP A 165 4.35 14.07 23.13
C ASP A 165 3.41 14.85 22.19
N LYS A 166 3.54 14.65 20.87
CA LYS A 166 2.83 15.42 19.84
C LYS A 166 1.73 14.64 19.14
N MET A 167 1.90 13.33 18.95
CA MET A 167 0.99 12.53 18.14
C MET A 167 0.83 11.11 18.64
N THR A 168 -0.23 10.46 18.18
CA THR A 168 -0.44 9.03 18.33
C THR A 168 -0.70 8.43 16.96
N GLN A 169 0.07 7.42 16.61
CA GLN A 169 -0.07 6.69 15.36
C GLN A 169 -0.41 5.23 15.64
N ILE A 170 -1.17 4.62 14.74
CA ILE A 170 -1.50 3.18 14.79
C ILE A 170 -1.27 2.60 13.40
N GLN A 171 -0.51 1.50 13.35
CA GLN A 171 -0.36 0.72 12.12
C GLN A 171 -0.64 -0.76 12.43
N GLU A 172 -1.24 -1.44 11.46
CA GLU A 172 -1.38 -2.89 11.47
C GLU A 172 -0.28 -3.50 10.61
N VAL A 173 0.33 -4.58 11.09
CA VAL A 173 1.30 -5.38 10.32
C VAL A 173 0.55 -6.06 9.18
N GLN A 174 0.54 -5.41 8.03
CA GLN A 174 -0.12 -5.86 6.81
C GLN A 174 0.75 -5.49 5.60
N PRO A 175 1.46 -6.46 5.02
CA PRO A 175 2.41 -6.18 3.94
C PRO A 175 1.72 -5.94 2.58
N VAL A 176 0.52 -6.47 2.37
CA VAL A 176 -0.19 -6.32 1.09
C VAL A 176 -0.72 -4.90 0.96
N ARG A 177 -0.10 -4.13 0.07
CA ARG A 177 -0.44 -2.74 -0.18
C ARG A 177 -0.22 -2.40 -1.66
N GLY A 178 -1.08 -1.52 -2.19
CA GLY A 178 -1.02 -1.12 -3.59
C GLY A 178 -1.57 -2.19 -4.55
N PHE A 179 -1.46 -1.91 -5.85
CA PHE A 179 -1.95 -2.80 -6.89
C PHE A 179 -0.96 -3.97 -7.10
N GLN A 180 -1.41 -5.19 -6.83
CA GLN A 180 -0.63 -6.43 -6.99
C GLN A 180 0.78 -6.35 -6.37
N SER A 181 0.89 -5.67 -5.21
CA SER A 181 2.18 -5.34 -4.61
C SER A 181 2.22 -5.72 -3.13
N THR A 182 3.44 -5.88 -2.63
CA THR A 182 3.75 -6.17 -1.23
C THR A 182 4.87 -5.24 -0.79
N VAL A 183 4.71 -4.61 0.37
CA VAL A 183 5.70 -3.69 0.96
C VAL A 183 6.54 -4.39 2.04
N ASP A 184 7.54 -3.70 2.58
CA ASP A 184 8.31 -4.22 3.72
C ASP A 184 7.37 -4.56 4.87
N ILE A 185 7.57 -5.74 5.45
CA ILE A 185 6.76 -6.23 6.58
C ILE A 185 7.10 -5.54 7.89
N ARG A 186 8.22 -4.81 7.95
CA ARG A 186 8.67 -4.06 9.12
C ARG A 186 8.01 -2.68 9.14
N PRO A 187 6.98 -2.44 10.00
CA PRO A 187 6.36 -1.12 10.04
C PRO A 187 7.35 -0.06 10.48
N ASN A 188 7.40 1.02 9.72
CA ASN A 188 8.16 2.23 10.05
C ASN A 188 7.21 3.35 10.47
N PHE A 189 7.61 4.09 11.52
CA PHE A 189 6.88 5.22 12.08
C PHE A 189 7.80 6.42 12.12
N GLY A 190 7.55 7.41 11.29
CA GLY A 190 8.14 8.73 11.49
C GLY A 190 7.59 9.34 12.78
N ILE A 191 8.45 9.90 13.60
CA ILE A 191 8.05 10.55 14.87
C ILE A 191 8.48 12.01 14.94
N GLY A 192 8.82 12.58 13.80
CA GLY A 192 9.21 13.98 13.67
C GLY A 192 10.41 14.31 14.55
N ASN A 193 10.31 15.40 15.29
CA ASN A 193 11.37 15.85 16.20
C ASN A 193 11.33 15.18 17.58
N SER A 194 10.40 14.23 17.82
CA SER A 194 10.32 13.54 19.12
C SER A 194 11.48 12.57 19.26
N THR A 195 12.21 12.63 20.39
CA THR A 195 13.38 11.77 20.65
C THR A 195 13.01 10.47 21.36
N LYS A 196 11.76 10.37 21.84
CA LYS A 196 11.24 9.20 22.55
C LYS A 196 9.77 9.00 22.23
N ALA A 197 9.32 7.75 22.38
CA ALA A 197 7.91 7.40 22.27
C ALA A 197 7.53 6.25 23.23
N ASP A 198 6.27 6.15 23.56
CA ASP A 198 5.68 4.96 24.18
C ASP A 198 5.10 4.08 23.10
N VAL A 199 5.30 2.76 23.21
CA VAL A 199 4.90 1.78 22.22
C VAL A 199 4.02 0.72 22.85
N GLU A 200 2.83 0.50 22.30
CA GLU A 200 1.93 -0.60 22.65
C GLU A 200 1.76 -1.51 21.43
N ILE A 201 1.96 -2.82 21.61
CA ILE A 201 1.69 -3.82 20.58
C ILE A 201 0.60 -4.75 21.06
N ILE A 202 -0.43 -4.90 20.24
CA ILE A 202 -1.50 -5.88 20.40
C ILE A 202 -1.23 -7.00 19.40
N TRP A 203 -0.97 -8.20 19.92
CA TRP A 203 -0.59 -9.36 19.12
C TRP A 203 -1.81 -10.11 18.56
N PRO A 204 -1.67 -10.84 17.43
CA PRO A 204 -2.81 -11.47 16.74
C PRO A 204 -3.54 -12.51 17.54
N TYR A 205 -2.84 -13.25 18.41
CA TYR A 205 -3.42 -14.31 19.25
C TYR A 205 -3.72 -13.86 20.67
N GLY A 206 -3.77 -12.56 20.89
CA GLY A 206 -3.96 -11.96 22.20
C GLY A 206 -2.63 -11.66 22.91
N GLY A 207 -2.75 -10.92 23.97
CA GLY A 207 -1.58 -10.39 24.68
C GLY A 207 -1.11 -9.05 24.16
N LYS A 208 -0.37 -8.37 25.01
CA LYS A 208 0.14 -7.03 24.77
C LYS A 208 1.61 -6.92 25.17
N SER A 209 2.34 -6.11 24.44
CA SER A 209 3.67 -5.64 24.83
C SER A 209 3.65 -4.14 24.98
N LEU A 210 4.16 -3.64 26.09
CA LEU A 210 4.25 -2.20 26.39
C LEU A 210 5.70 -1.83 26.65
N LEU A 211 6.20 -0.85 25.91
CA LEU A 211 7.52 -0.25 26.10
C LEU A 211 7.33 1.24 26.33
N LEU A 212 7.92 1.76 27.40
CA LEU A 212 7.82 3.16 27.76
C LEU A 212 9.16 3.87 27.49
N ASN A 213 9.08 5.13 27.07
CA ASN A 213 10.24 5.99 26.84
C ASN A 213 11.30 5.40 25.89
N VAL A 214 10.86 4.74 24.83
CA VAL A 214 11.74 4.17 23.81
C VAL A 214 12.46 5.28 23.06
N ASN A 215 13.79 5.19 22.96
CA ASN A 215 14.58 6.17 22.21
C ASN A 215 14.31 6.04 20.70
N ALA A 216 14.31 7.16 20.01
CA ALA A 216 14.19 7.24 18.56
C ALA A 216 15.37 6.61 17.80
N ASN A 217 15.23 6.49 16.48
CA ASN A 217 16.26 6.08 15.52
C ASN A 217 16.80 4.68 15.76
N GLN A 218 15.89 3.71 15.88
CA GLN A 218 16.26 2.30 16.04
C GLN A 218 15.20 1.35 15.51
N GLU A 219 15.64 0.15 15.13
CA GLU A 219 14.77 -1.00 14.91
C GLU A 219 14.55 -1.75 16.22
N ILE A 220 13.30 -2.05 16.55
CA ILE A 220 12.91 -2.74 17.78
C ILE A 220 12.43 -4.14 17.40
N GLU A 221 13.14 -5.15 17.87
CA GLU A 221 12.80 -6.55 17.65
C GLU A 221 12.00 -7.11 18.82
N LEU A 222 10.80 -7.65 18.56
CA LEU A 222 9.87 -8.12 19.58
C LEU A 222 9.28 -9.48 19.23
N TYR A 223 9.02 -10.25 20.27
CA TYR A 223 8.52 -11.63 20.16
C TYR A 223 7.17 -11.79 20.86
N GLU A 224 6.16 -12.31 20.16
CA GLU A 224 4.82 -12.56 20.73
C GLU A 224 4.84 -13.46 21.96
N LYS A 225 5.76 -14.44 22.03
CA LYS A 225 5.94 -15.32 23.19
C LYS A 225 6.22 -14.57 24.50
N ASN A 226 6.73 -13.35 24.43
CA ASN A 226 7.06 -12.50 25.57
C ASN A 226 5.91 -11.53 25.93
N ALA A 227 4.80 -11.56 25.21
CA ALA A 227 3.64 -10.71 25.45
C ALA A 227 2.96 -11.07 26.79
N LYS A 228 2.50 -10.04 27.50
CA LYS A 228 1.65 -10.22 28.67
C LYS A 228 0.23 -10.51 28.22
N ILE A 229 -0.35 -11.58 28.72
CA ILE A 229 -1.77 -11.89 28.49
C ILE A 229 -2.55 -11.26 29.62
N ASP A 230 -3.35 -10.23 29.32
CA ASP A 230 -4.30 -9.68 30.28
C ASP A 230 -5.43 -10.68 30.48
N SER A 231 -5.47 -11.31 31.65
CA SER A 231 -6.48 -12.29 32.02
C SER A 231 -7.90 -11.71 32.10
N GLU A 232 -8.03 -10.39 32.13
CA GLU A 232 -9.32 -9.69 32.26
C GLU A 232 -10.04 -9.38 30.93
N ASN A 233 -9.36 -9.50 29.78
CA ASN A 233 -9.95 -9.18 28.47
C ASN A 233 -9.99 -10.39 27.52
N ASN A 234 -10.27 -11.58 28.01
CA ASN A 234 -10.64 -12.74 27.19
C ASN A 234 -12.09 -12.65 26.66
N SER A 235 -12.57 -11.49 26.31
CA SER A 235 -13.72 -11.40 25.42
C SER A 235 -13.21 -11.68 24.01
N PRO A 236 -13.65 -12.80 23.38
CA PRO A 236 -13.35 -13.01 21.97
C PRO A 236 -13.86 -11.77 21.23
N LEU A 237 -13.01 -11.19 20.36
CA LEU A 237 -13.38 -10.06 19.49
C LEU A 237 -14.55 -10.38 18.53
N ILE A 238 -15.04 -11.60 18.59
CA ILE A 238 -16.27 -12.05 17.94
C ILE A 238 -17.27 -12.32 19.09
N SER A 239 -17.97 -11.27 19.53
CA SER A 239 -19.25 -11.47 20.19
C SER A 239 -20.13 -12.22 19.19
N ASN A 240 -20.62 -13.41 19.58
CA ASN A 240 -21.68 -14.04 18.82
C ASN A 240 -22.76 -12.96 18.56
N PRO A 241 -23.17 -12.76 17.30
CA PRO A 241 -24.23 -11.79 17.03
C PRO A 241 -25.41 -12.20 17.92
N SER A 242 -25.78 -11.30 18.83
CA SER A 242 -26.99 -11.47 19.64
C SER A 242 -28.11 -11.81 18.67
N ASN A 243 -28.94 -12.81 19.00
CA ASN A 243 -30.16 -13.16 18.28
C ASN A 243 -31.16 -11.98 18.33
N ASN A 244 -30.79 -10.87 17.75
CA ASN A 244 -31.64 -9.71 17.64
C ASN A 244 -32.63 -10.00 16.51
N LYS A 245 -33.91 -10.16 16.83
CA LYS A 245 -35.00 -10.47 15.89
C LYS A 245 -35.09 -9.47 14.72
N ASN A 246 -34.40 -8.34 14.81
CA ASN A 246 -34.36 -7.26 13.82
C ASN A 246 -33.02 -7.19 13.07
N SER A 247 -32.22 -8.25 13.07
CA SER A 247 -30.98 -8.28 12.31
C SER A 247 -31.26 -8.35 10.82
N LEU A 248 -30.66 -7.45 10.03
CA LEU A 248 -30.73 -7.44 8.57
C LEU A 248 -30.10 -8.69 7.94
N PHE A 249 -29.12 -9.31 8.64
CA PHE A 249 -28.46 -10.54 8.21
C PHE A 249 -28.60 -11.62 9.28
N LYS A 250 -28.90 -12.85 8.86
CA LYS A 250 -28.89 -14.02 9.72
C LYS A 250 -27.75 -14.95 9.30
N LYS A 251 -27.07 -15.53 10.28
CA LYS A 251 -26.12 -16.60 10.02
C LYS A 251 -26.87 -17.79 9.39
N MET A 252 -26.50 -18.16 8.17
CA MET A 252 -26.96 -19.41 7.57
C MET A 252 -26.17 -20.56 8.15
N GLU A 253 -26.83 -21.60 8.63
CA GLU A 253 -26.20 -22.87 8.92
C GLU A 253 -26.09 -23.63 7.60
N ILE A 254 -24.87 -23.86 7.12
CA ILE A 254 -24.60 -24.71 5.97
C ILE A 254 -24.75 -26.15 6.45
N ILE A 255 -25.85 -26.78 6.08
CA ILE A 255 -26.21 -28.16 6.50
C ILE A 255 -25.36 -29.18 5.76
N GLU A 256 -24.79 -28.87 4.60
CA GLU A 256 -23.88 -29.74 3.87
C GLU A 256 -22.56 -29.03 3.55
N PRO A 257 -21.40 -29.70 3.74
CA PRO A 257 -20.14 -29.13 3.32
C PRO A 257 -20.11 -29.02 1.78
N ILE A 258 -19.67 -27.87 1.27
CA ILE A 258 -19.40 -27.70 -0.16
C ILE A 258 -18.21 -28.61 -0.50
N VAL A 259 -18.47 -29.75 -1.10
CA VAL A 259 -17.45 -30.66 -1.61
C VAL A 259 -16.99 -30.10 -2.96
N HIS A 260 -15.80 -29.53 -3.02
CA HIS A 260 -15.12 -29.26 -4.29
C HIS A 260 -14.82 -30.63 -4.95
N LYS A 261 -15.54 -30.94 -6.01
CA LYS A 261 -15.14 -32.03 -6.94
C LYS A 261 -14.05 -31.43 -7.83
N GLU A 262 -12.80 -31.85 -7.60
CA GLU A 262 -11.78 -31.70 -8.63
C GLU A 262 -12.17 -32.60 -9.80
N ASN A 263 -12.45 -32.00 -10.94
CA ASN A 263 -12.59 -32.75 -12.19
C ASN A 263 -11.16 -33.14 -12.61
N ASN A 264 -10.87 -34.43 -12.52
CA ASN A 264 -9.73 -35.07 -13.18
C ASN A 264 -9.90 -35.03 -14.71
#